data_2221f873d52f668471d3b6ecb50ff8dd
#
_entry.id   2221f873d52f668471d3b6ecb50ff8dd
#
_cell.length_a   1.000
_cell.length_b   1.000
_cell.length_c   1.000
_cell.angle_alpha   90.00
_cell.angle_beta   90.00
_cell.angle_gamma   90.00
#
_symmetry.space_group_name_H-M   'P 1'
#
loop_
_entity.id
_entity.type
_entity.pdbx_description
1 polymer ?
#
loop_
_entity_poly.entity_id
_entity_poly.type
_entity_poly.pdbx_seq_one_letter_code
_entity_poly.pdbx_strand_id
1 'polypeptide(L)'
;PPVIHRRQRQMCIRDSIKLINEVMELNGIKNPRIAIQALNPHAEFGTEEKDEIIPAIEEAKKLGYNVDGPLPCDTSFVVAYKNKNHDCMVGMYHDALQSGLKAFGFDRGVTVQGGLTVPVTTTAHGSAFAIAGKNEANLAPILNSFKIALSMSQNKKN
;
A
#
# COMPACT_ATOMS: atom_id res chain seq x y z
N PRO A 1 9.90 -18.74 16.14
CA PRO A 1 9.52 -19.33 14.85
C PRO A 1 10.77 -19.86 14.15
N PRO A 2 10.66 -20.98 13.39
CA PRO A 2 11.78 -21.50 12.63
C PRO A 2 12.35 -20.46 11.66
N VAL A 3 13.66 -20.46 11.43
CA VAL A 3 14.39 -19.52 10.53
C VAL A 3 13.78 -19.46 9.12
N ILE A 4 13.19 -20.56 8.66
CA ILE A 4 12.50 -20.64 7.35
C ILE A 4 11.32 -19.65 7.28
N HIS A 5 10.51 -19.54 8.34
CA HIS A 5 9.37 -18.61 8.35
C HIS A 5 9.80 -17.13 8.37
N ARG A 6 10.93 -16.81 9.02
CA ARG A 6 11.47 -15.44 9.01
C ARG A 6 11.92 -15.04 7.60
N ARG A 7 12.69 -15.90 6.91
CA ARG A 7 13.10 -15.63 5.52
C ARG A 7 11.92 -15.48 4.58
N GLN A 8 10.87 -16.28 4.76
CA GLN A 8 9.65 -16.15 3.96
C GLN A 8 8.96 -14.81 4.18
N ARG A 9 8.85 -14.32 5.42
CA ARG A 9 8.26 -13.01 5.71
C ARG A 9 9.10 -11.87 5.15
N GLN A 10 10.43 -11.90 5.31
CA GLN A 10 11.33 -10.93 4.68
C GLN A 10 11.13 -10.88 3.16
N MET A 11 11.04 -12.04 2.51
CA MET A 11 10.76 -12.14 1.09
C MET A 11 9.40 -11.53 0.72
N CYS A 12 8.34 -11.82 1.47
CA CYS A 12 7.01 -11.24 1.23
C CYS A 12 7.01 -9.71 1.36
N ILE A 13 7.72 -9.16 2.35
CA ILE A 13 7.84 -7.70 2.52
C ILE A 13 8.56 -7.08 1.32
N ARG A 14 9.70 -7.64 0.93
CA ARG A 14 10.46 -7.20 -0.23
C ARG A 14 9.65 -7.27 -1.53
N ASP A 15 8.93 -8.35 -1.75
CA ASP A 15 8.09 -8.53 -2.94
C ASP A 15 6.92 -7.56 -2.94
N SER A 16 6.38 -7.20 -1.77
CA SER A 16 5.37 -6.13 -1.64
C SER A 16 5.95 -4.76 -1.98
N ILE A 17 7.20 -4.46 -1.57
CA ILE A 17 7.90 -3.22 -1.94
C ILE A 17 8.08 -3.14 -3.47
N LYS A 18 8.53 -4.22 -4.08
CA LYS A 18 8.67 -4.32 -5.54
C LYS A 18 7.33 -4.08 -6.23
N LEU A 19 6.29 -4.77 -5.79
CA LEU A 19 4.96 -4.68 -6.40
C LEU A 19 4.38 -3.27 -6.31
N ILE A 20 4.47 -2.61 -5.16
CA ILE A 20 3.95 -1.24 -5.02
C ILE A 20 4.76 -0.25 -5.86
N ASN A 21 6.09 -0.43 -5.96
CA ASN A 21 6.92 0.39 -6.84
C ASN A 21 6.44 0.29 -8.30
N GLU A 22 6.23 -0.93 -8.80
CA GLU A 22 5.74 -1.17 -10.16
C GLU A 22 4.35 -0.53 -10.39
N VAL A 23 3.43 -0.68 -9.44
CA VAL A 23 2.08 -0.09 -9.51
C VAL A 23 2.15 1.44 -9.51
N MET A 24 3.00 2.04 -8.67
CA MET A 24 3.17 3.50 -8.62
C MET A 24 3.78 4.04 -9.91
N GLU A 25 4.76 3.35 -10.49
CA GLU A 25 5.36 3.71 -11.77
C GLU A 25 4.35 3.61 -12.91
N LEU A 26 3.51 2.59 -12.94
CA LEU A 26 2.39 2.47 -13.90
C LEU A 26 1.38 3.61 -13.75
N ASN A 27 1.26 4.20 -12.57
CA ASN A 27 0.45 5.41 -12.35
C ASN A 27 1.21 6.73 -12.60
N GLY A 28 2.43 6.66 -13.13
CA GLY A 28 3.22 7.83 -13.53
C GLY A 28 4.11 8.42 -12.44
N ILE A 29 4.18 7.79 -11.26
CA ILE A 29 5.06 8.23 -10.16
C ILE A 29 6.38 7.46 -10.26
N LYS A 30 7.40 8.10 -10.82
CA LYS A 30 8.73 7.50 -10.98
C LYS A 30 9.50 7.53 -9.66
N ASN A 31 10.17 6.41 -9.35
CA ASN A 31 10.97 6.25 -8.13
C ASN A 31 10.19 6.67 -6.86
N PRO A 32 9.04 6.05 -6.58
CA PRO A 32 8.16 6.44 -5.47
C PRO A 32 8.88 6.32 -4.13
N ARG A 33 8.62 7.25 -3.23
CA ARG A 33 9.09 7.20 -1.84
C ARG A 33 8.15 6.29 -1.06
N ILE A 34 8.64 5.12 -0.67
CA ILE A 34 7.85 4.05 -0.07
C ILE A 34 8.09 4.03 1.43
N ALA A 35 7.05 4.26 2.24
CA ALA A 35 7.11 4.06 3.68
C ALA A 35 6.77 2.61 4.03
N ILE A 36 7.51 2.02 4.95
CA ILE A 36 7.19 0.72 5.54
C ILE A 36 6.65 0.94 6.95
N GLN A 37 5.44 0.48 7.21
CA GLN A 37 4.83 0.51 8.53
C GLN A 37 5.40 -0.62 9.39
N ALA A 38 5.70 -0.34 10.67
CA ALA A 38 6.01 -1.35 11.65
C ALA A 38 4.77 -2.22 11.95
N LEU A 39 4.99 -3.40 12.49
CA LEU A 39 3.90 -4.23 13.01
C LEU A 39 3.35 -3.68 14.33
N ASN A 40 4.23 -3.10 15.13
CA ASN A 40 3.93 -2.66 16.49
C ASN A 40 3.82 -1.13 16.60
N PRO A 41 3.08 -0.59 17.61
CA PRO A 41 2.85 0.85 17.75
C PRO A 41 4.13 1.70 17.77
N HIS A 42 5.15 1.24 18.50
CA HIS A 42 6.42 1.98 18.67
C HIS A 42 7.58 1.40 17.87
N ALA A 43 7.33 0.38 17.03
CA ALA A 43 8.37 -0.37 16.32
C ALA A 43 9.40 -1.07 17.23
N GLU A 44 9.09 -1.27 18.51
CA GLU A 44 10.01 -1.75 19.54
C GLU A 44 9.46 -2.91 20.38
N PHE A 45 8.17 -3.26 20.25
CA PHE A 45 7.56 -4.38 20.96
C PHE A 45 7.68 -5.67 20.16
N GLY A 46 8.44 -6.62 20.67
CA GLY A 46 8.69 -7.88 19.96
C GLY A 46 10.00 -7.86 19.18
N THR A 47 10.15 -8.80 18.25
CA THR A 47 11.38 -8.96 17.47
C THR A 47 11.14 -8.85 15.96
N GLU A 48 9.90 -8.68 15.51
CA GLU A 48 9.50 -8.74 14.11
C GLU A 48 10.15 -7.62 13.30
N GLU A 49 10.25 -6.42 13.86
CA GLU A 49 10.93 -5.30 13.21
C GLU A 49 12.39 -5.62 12.98
N LYS A 50 13.10 -6.06 14.02
CA LYS A 50 14.53 -6.37 13.99
C LYS A 50 14.85 -7.59 13.13
N ASP A 51 14.03 -8.64 13.25
CA ASP A 51 14.33 -9.94 12.66
C ASP A 51 13.81 -10.06 11.22
N GLU A 52 12.80 -9.28 10.82
CA GLU A 52 12.09 -9.48 9.56
C GLU A 52 11.93 -8.18 8.75
N ILE A 53 11.43 -7.08 9.35
CA ILE A 53 11.09 -5.86 8.61
C ILE A 53 12.33 -5.06 8.22
N ILE A 54 13.22 -4.78 9.17
CA ILE A 54 14.47 -4.03 8.92
C ILE A 54 15.34 -4.74 7.90
N PRO A 55 15.62 -6.06 8.01
CA PRO A 55 16.39 -6.76 7.00
C PRO A 55 15.78 -6.71 5.61
N ALA A 56 14.45 -6.77 5.49
CA ALA A 56 13.76 -6.66 4.21
C ALA A 56 13.89 -5.25 3.60
N ILE A 57 13.81 -4.19 4.42
CA ILE A 57 14.04 -2.80 4.01
C ILE A 57 15.48 -2.62 3.50
N GLU A 58 16.46 -3.13 4.23
CA GLU A 58 17.86 -3.02 3.85
C GLU A 58 18.17 -3.76 2.52
N GLU A 59 17.55 -4.91 2.32
CA GLU A 59 17.66 -5.64 1.06
C GLU A 59 17.00 -4.86 -0.09
N ALA A 60 15.82 -4.28 0.14
CA ALA A 60 15.13 -3.46 -0.86
C ALA A 60 15.94 -2.20 -1.24
N LYS A 61 16.58 -1.54 -0.27
CA LYS A 61 17.50 -0.41 -0.54
C LYS A 61 18.68 -0.83 -1.41
N LYS A 62 19.27 -1.99 -1.14
CA LYS A 62 20.37 -2.54 -1.98
C LYS A 62 19.93 -2.83 -3.41
N LEU A 63 18.65 -3.17 -3.61
CA LEU A 63 18.06 -3.37 -4.94
C LEU A 63 17.68 -2.05 -5.63
N GLY A 64 17.89 -0.89 -4.99
CA GLY A 64 17.68 0.44 -5.56
C GLY A 64 16.29 1.02 -5.31
N TYR A 65 15.46 0.40 -4.48
CA TYR A 65 14.16 0.96 -4.11
C TYR A 65 14.31 2.13 -3.11
N ASN A 66 13.55 3.18 -3.33
CA ASN A 66 13.48 4.35 -2.43
C ASN A 66 12.50 4.05 -1.29
N VAL A 67 12.98 3.40 -0.27
CA VAL A 67 12.19 2.88 0.84
C VAL A 67 12.70 3.37 2.19
N ASP A 68 11.78 3.68 3.10
CA ASP A 68 12.06 4.17 4.45
C ASP A 68 11.17 3.49 5.50
N GLY A 69 11.66 3.39 6.74
CA GLY A 69 10.97 2.77 7.85
C GLY A 69 11.88 1.84 8.68
N PRO A 70 11.30 1.00 9.58
CA PRO A 70 9.87 0.91 9.85
C PRO A 70 9.33 2.12 10.63
N LEU A 71 8.20 2.68 10.18
CA LEU A 71 7.51 3.76 10.88
C LEU A 71 6.59 3.18 11.95
N PRO A 72 6.52 3.77 13.16
CA PRO A 72 5.58 3.33 14.19
C PRO A 72 4.15 3.24 13.66
N CYS A 73 3.45 2.13 13.95
CA CYS A 73 2.19 1.79 13.33
C CYS A 73 1.11 2.87 13.54
N ASP A 74 1.03 3.42 14.75
CA ASP A 74 0.01 4.41 15.16
C ASP A 74 0.23 5.81 14.56
N THR A 75 1.47 6.19 14.27
CA THR A 75 1.85 7.51 13.76
C THR A 75 2.23 7.54 12.28
N SER A 76 2.34 6.38 11.66
CA SER A 76 2.80 6.23 10.27
C SER A 76 2.02 7.09 9.27
N PHE A 77 0.70 7.21 9.42
CA PHE A 77 -0.13 8.07 8.56
C PHE A 77 0.18 9.55 8.70
N VAL A 78 0.52 10.01 9.91
CA VAL A 78 0.93 11.40 10.13
C VAL A 78 2.25 11.66 9.42
N VAL A 79 3.22 10.78 9.60
CA VAL A 79 4.56 10.92 9.02
C VAL A 79 4.52 10.80 7.50
N ALA A 80 3.89 9.75 6.98
CA ALA A 80 3.92 9.44 5.55
C ALA A 80 2.96 10.35 4.74
N TYR A 81 1.72 10.49 5.18
CA TYR A 81 0.67 11.16 4.43
C TYR A 81 0.54 12.65 4.76
N LYS A 82 0.34 13.00 6.05
CA LYS A 82 0.09 14.39 6.45
C LYS A 82 1.30 15.29 6.17
N ASN A 83 2.50 14.79 6.42
CA ASN A 83 3.73 15.53 6.17
C ASN A 83 4.19 15.44 4.71
N LYS A 84 3.51 14.67 3.86
CA LYS A 84 3.83 14.46 2.44
C LYS A 84 5.28 13.98 2.20
N ASN A 85 5.81 13.22 3.12
CA ASN A 85 7.17 12.70 3.02
C ASN A 85 7.28 11.49 2.10
N HIS A 86 6.18 10.76 1.89
CA HIS A 86 6.11 9.54 1.11
C HIS A 86 4.98 9.58 0.10
N ASP A 87 5.11 8.78 -0.94
CA ASP A 87 4.12 8.67 -2.03
C ASP A 87 3.19 7.48 -1.82
N CYS A 88 3.66 6.47 -1.09
CA CYS A 88 2.89 5.29 -0.72
C CYS A 88 3.40 4.65 0.57
N MET A 89 2.63 3.71 1.11
CA MET A 89 2.98 2.99 2.34
C MET A 89 2.64 1.50 2.21
N VAL A 90 3.56 0.65 2.67
CA VAL A 90 3.36 -0.78 2.83
C VAL A 90 3.13 -1.09 4.30
N GLY A 91 2.03 -1.75 4.62
CA GLY A 91 1.69 -2.16 5.98
C GLY A 91 1.73 -3.66 6.17
N MET A 92 2.02 -4.06 7.39
CA MET A 92 2.12 -5.46 7.77
C MET A 92 0.75 -6.08 8.07
N TYR A 93 -0.26 -5.25 8.33
CA TYR A 93 -1.59 -5.70 8.74
C TYR A 93 -2.69 -4.86 8.07
N HIS A 94 -3.67 -5.55 7.49
CA HIS A 94 -4.76 -4.94 6.73
C HIS A 94 -5.48 -3.82 7.49
N ASP A 95 -5.92 -4.08 8.73
CA ASP A 95 -6.77 -3.12 9.45
C ASP A 95 -6.00 -1.88 9.89
N ALA A 96 -4.69 -2.01 10.14
CA ALA A 96 -3.85 -0.86 10.45
C ALA A 96 -3.78 0.15 9.28
N LEU A 97 -3.64 -0.35 8.05
CA LEU A 97 -3.65 0.51 6.85
C LEU A 97 -5.05 0.96 6.45
N GLN A 98 -6.01 0.06 6.41
CA GLN A 98 -7.35 0.36 5.91
C GLN A 98 -8.12 1.32 6.80
N SER A 99 -7.93 1.27 8.12
CA SER A 99 -8.55 2.22 9.05
C SER A 99 -8.09 3.65 8.78
N GLY A 100 -6.79 3.86 8.64
CA GLY A 100 -6.23 5.16 8.29
C GLY A 100 -6.66 5.64 6.91
N LEU A 101 -6.55 4.78 5.88
CA LEU A 101 -6.98 5.11 4.53
C LEU A 101 -8.45 5.55 4.47
N LYS A 102 -9.33 4.83 5.14
CA LYS A 102 -10.76 5.15 5.16
C LYS A 102 -11.07 6.42 5.95
N ALA A 103 -10.32 6.72 7.00
CA ALA A 103 -10.46 7.97 7.74
C ALA A 103 -10.11 9.20 6.87
N PHE A 104 -9.15 9.07 5.96
CA PHE A 104 -8.69 10.17 5.09
C PHE A 104 -9.44 10.28 3.75
N GLY A 105 -10.02 9.20 3.24
CA GLY A 105 -10.56 9.23 1.88
C GLY A 105 -11.55 8.12 1.54
N PHE A 106 -12.45 7.77 2.44
CA PHE A 106 -13.44 6.72 2.22
C PHE A 106 -14.30 6.94 0.95
N ASP A 107 -14.65 8.19 0.69
CA ASP A 107 -15.49 8.62 -0.42
C ASP A 107 -14.81 8.53 -1.81
N ARG A 108 -13.51 8.28 -1.86
CA ARG A 108 -12.72 8.25 -3.09
C ARG A 108 -11.82 7.02 -3.23
N GLY A 109 -11.90 6.10 -2.26
CA GLY A 109 -11.05 4.94 -2.19
C GLY A 109 -11.20 3.99 -3.38
N VAL A 110 -10.06 3.52 -3.89
CA VAL A 110 -9.95 2.54 -4.99
C VAL A 110 -9.05 1.41 -4.53
N THR A 111 -9.43 0.18 -4.88
CA THR A 111 -8.56 -0.99 -4.74
C THR A 111 -7.93 -1.30 -6.10
N VAL A 112 -6.61 -1.44 -6.12
CA VAL A 112 -5.83 -1.82 -7.30
C VAL A 112 -5.25 -3.21 -7.08
N GLN A 113 -5.48 -4.13 -8.01
CA GLN A 113 -4.87 -5.45 -8.02
C GLN A 113 -3.53 -5.37 -8.75
N GLY A 114 -2.44 -5.36 -7.99
CA GLY A 114 -1.09 -5.33 -8.56
C GLY A 114 -0.63 -6.71 -9.08
N GLY A 115 0.41 -6.73 -9.93
CA GLY A 115 1.05 -7.96 -10.43
C GLY A 115 0.29 -8.69 -11.55
N LEU A 116 -0.76 -8.10 -12.10
CA LEU A 116 -1.55 -8.67 -13.18
C LEU A 116 -1.11 -8.17 -14.56
N THR A 117 -1.38 -8.96 -15.58
CA THR A 117 -1.06 -8.61 -16.99
C THR A 117 -1.92 -7.47 -17.52
N VAL A 118 -3.07 -7.22 -16.92
CA VAL A 118 -3.97 -6.11 -17.23
C VAL A 118 -4.30 -5.34 -15.95
N PRO A 119 -4.53 -4.01 -16.01
CA PRO A 119 -5.00 -3.25 -14.87
C PRO A 119 -6.37 -3.74 -14.40
N VAL A 120 -6.46 -4.09 -13.12
CA VAL A 120 -7.73 -4.45 -12.47
C VAL A 120 -7.92 -3.54 -11.27
N THR A 121 -8.99 -2.77 -11.28
CA THR A 121 -9.32 -1.82 -10.23
C THR A 121 -10.77 -1.97 -9.80
N THR A 122 -11.05 -1.77 -8.53
CA THR A 122 -12.41 -1.77 -7.97
C THR A 122 -12.57 -0.63 -6.99
N THR A 123 -13.80 -0.32 -6.62
CA THR A 123 -14.07 0.60 -5.51
C THR A 123 -13.64 -0.03 -4.19
N ALA A 124 -13.21 0.77 -3.22
CA ALA A 124 -12.78 0.30 -1.90
C ALA A 124 -13.93 0.17 -0.89
N HIS A 125 -15.18 0.23 -1.35
CA HIS A 125 -16.38 0.06 -0.51
C HIS A 125 -17.08 -1.26 -0.81
N GLY A 126 -17.94 -1.71 0.12
CA GLY A 126 -18.77 -2.91 -0.05
C GLY A 126 -20.01 -2.67 -0.90
N SER A 127 -20.89 -3.66 -0.95
CA SER A 127 -22.10 -3.68 -1.81
C SER A 127 -23.16 -2.64 -1.49
N ALA A 128 -23.09 -1.96 -0.33
CA ALA A 128 -23.95 -0.84 0.04
C ALA A 128 -25.47 -1.11 -0.10
N PHE A 129 -25.91 -2.31 0.31
CA PHE A 129 -27.32 -2.74 0.21
C PHE A 129 -28.32 -1.74 0.81
N ALA A 130 -27.91 -0.99 1.84
CA ALA A 130 -28.76 0.00 2.51
C ALA A 130 -29.27 1.13 1.59
N ILE A 131 -28.54 1.42 0.49
CA ILE A 131 -28.89 2.46 -0.48
C ILE A 131 -29.35 1.89 -1.84
N ALA A 132 -29.52 0.58 -1.94
CA ALA A 132 -29.98 -0.06 -3.17
C ALA A 132 -31.37 0.49 -3.58
N GLY A 133 -31.50 0.91 -4.83
CA GLY A 133 -32.73 1.47 -5.39
C GLY A 133 -33.06 2.91 -4.97
N LYS A 134 -32.25 3.56 -4.12
CA LYS A 134 -32.51 4.94 -3.63
C LYS A 134 -31.89 6.05 -4.49
N ASN A 135 -31.09 5.70 -5.48
CA ASN A 135 -30.35 6.67 -6.31
C ASN A 135 -29.44 7.63 -5.51
N GLU A 136 -28.84 7.13 -4.41
CA GLU A 136 -27.99 7.91 -3.48
C GLU A 136 -26.49 7.54 -3.61
N ALA A 137 -26.12 6.69 -4.57
CA ALA A 137 -24.75 6.21 -4.72
C ALA A 137 -23.78 7.33 -5.10
N ASN A 138 -22.65 7.40 -4.36
CA ASN A 138 -21.56 8.27 -4.73
C ASN A 138 -20.77 7.66 -5.91
N LEU A 139 -20.68 8.39 -7.03
CA LEU A 139 -19.98 7.93 -8.23
C LEU A 139 -18.46 8.16 -8.19
N ALA A 140 -17.94 8.95 -7.26
CA ALA A 140 -16.52 9.30 -7.23
C ALA A 140 -15.59 8.07 -7.15
N PRO A 141 -15.85 7.04 -6.33
CA PRO A 141 -14.99 5.85 -6.28
C PRO A 141 -14.89 5.11 -7.62
N ILE A 142 -16.02 4.90 -8.31
CA ILE A 142 -16.00 4.16 -9.58
C ILE A 142 -15.34 4.98 -10.70
N LEU A 143 -15.53 6.28 -10.73
CA LEU A 143 -14.86 7.17 -11.68
C LEU A 143 -13.36 7.20 -11.44
N ASN A 144 -12.92 7.25 -10.18
CA ASN A 144 -11.50 7.17 -9.84
C ASN A 144 -10.90 5.81 -10.21
N SER A 145 -11.62 4.72 -9.94
CA SER A 145 -11.23 3.37 -10.33
C SER A 145 -10.98 3.27 -11.84
N PHE A 146 -11.92 3.78 -12.65
CA PHE A 146 -11.76 3.83 -14.11
C PHE A 146 -10.56 4.68 -14.55
N LYS A 147 -10.36 5.88 -13.97
CA LYS A 147 -9.23 6.76 -14.30
C LYS A 147 -7.87 6.10 -13.99
N ILE A 148 -7.77 5.41 -12.86
CA ILE A 148 -6.54 4.69 -12.48
C ILE A 148 -6.27 3.54 -13.46
N ALA A 149 -7.27 2.73 -13.78
CA ALA A 149 -7.12 1.64 -14.74
C ALA A 149 -6.68 2.15 -16.12
N LEU A 150 -7.28 3.27 -16.58
CA LEU A 150 -6.92 3.91 -17.84
C LEU A 150 -5.46 4.41 -17.82
N SER A 151 -5.06 5.12 -16.77
CA SER A 151 -3.69 5.60 -16.61
C SER A 151 -2.66 4.47 -16.61
N MET A 152 -2.93 3.40 -15.85
CA MET A 152 -2.05 2.23 -15.81
C MET A 152 -1.96 1.55 -17.18
N SER A 153 -3.06 1.46 -17.92
CA SER A 153 -3.08 0.87 -19.27
C SER A 153 -2.26 1.69 -20.27
N GLN A 154 -2.34 3.02 -20.22
CA GLN A 154 -1.60 3.93 -21.10
C GLN A 154 -0.08 3.94 -20.80
N ASN A 155 0.30 3.79 -19.54
CA ASN A 155 1.70 3.79 -19.12
C ASN A 155 2.36 2.40 -19.18
N LYS A 156 1.59 1.35 -19.43
CA LYS A 156 2.13 0.01 -19.63
C LYS A 156 2.90 0.00 -20.95
N LYS A 157 4.23 -0.08 -20.86
CA LYS A 157 5.06 -0.31 -22.05
C LYS A 157 4.75 -1.71 -22.58
N ASN A 158 4.41 -1.80 -23.87
CA ASN A 158 4.31 -3.04 -24.62
C ASN A 158 5.64 -3.80 -24.61
#